data_57e317ab4c3f5e266e43ab081da6e6e0
#
_entry.id   57e317ab4c3f5e266e43ab081da6e6e0
#
_cell.length_a   1.000
_cell.length_b   1.000
_cell.length_c   1.000
_cell.angle_alpha   90.00
_cell.angle_beta   90.00
_cell.angle_gamma   90.00
#
_symmetry.space_group_name_H-M   'P 1'
#
loop_
_entity.id
_entity.type
_entity.pdbx_description
1 polymer ?
#
loop_
_entity_poly.entity_id
_entity_poly.type
_entity_poly.pdbx_seq_one_letter_code
_entity_poly.pdbx_strand_id
1 'polypeptide(L)'
;MNNKKVSFLKLLKEESFFLLIKPEDNIYSNTSIRNSFFEELEILVKLGLKNLEISWSNNENWLDFVSDIKIKYPKINLGSASIVNKQSIEDSLKIGLNFSMMKFWDEDLFNYAK
;
A
#
# COMPACT_ATOMS: atom_id res chain seq x y z
N MET A 1 -29.93 -1.94 2.14
CA MET A 1 -28.54 -1.75 1.75
C MET A 1 -28.24 -0.27 1.62
N ASN A 2 -27.11 0.16 2.09
CA ASN A 2 -26.81 1.57 2.03
C ASN A 2 -26.14 1.95 0.69
N ASN A 3 -26.33 3.21 0.31
CA ASN A 3 -25.82 3.74 -0.94
C ASN A 3 -24.27 3.81 -0.98
N LYS A 4 -23.61 3.87 0.17
CA LYS A 4 -22.15 3.91 0.24
C LYS A 4 -21.51 2.64 -0.31
N LYS A 5 -22.07 1.47 -0.02
CA LYS A 5 -21.55 0.21 -0.51
C LYS A 5 -21.66 0.11 -2.04
N VAL A 6 -22.79 0.53 -2.59
CA VAL A 6 -23.00 0.53 -4.04
C VAL A 6 -22.05 1.48 -4.74
N SER A 7 -21.87 2.70 -4.18
CA SER A 7 -20.93 3.69 -4.74
C SER A 7 -19.50 3.21 -4.71
N PHE A 8 -19.09 2.54 -3.62
CA PHE A 8 -17.74 2.00 -3.49
C PHE A 8 -17.45 0.93 -4.54
N LEU A 9 -18.38 0.00 -4.75
CA LEU A 9 -18.26 -1.02 -5.78
C LEU A 9 -18.14 -0.41 -7.18
N LYS A 10 -18.91 0.63 -7.44
CA LYS A 10 -18.88 1.34 -8.71
C LYS A 10 -17.50 1.95 -8.96
N LEU A 11 -16.92 2.63 -7.97
CA LEU A 11 -15.59 3.21 -8.07
C LEU A 11 -14.53 2.16 -8.37
N LEU A 12 -14.58 1.01 -7.70
CA LEU A 12 -13.64 -0.07 -7.93
C LEU A 12 -13.71 -0.63 -9.34
N LYS A 13 -14.88 -0.66 -9.95
CA LYS A 13 -15.08 -1.23 -11.27
C LYS A 13 -14.84 -0.25 -12.41
N GLU A 14 -15.20 1.00 -12.25
CA GLU A 14 -15.24 1.98 -13.33
C GLU A 14 -14.08 2.94 -13.38
N GLU A 15 -13.44 3.20 -12.25
CA GLU A 15 -12.42 4.23 -12.18
C GLU A 15 -11.12 3.73 -11.52
N SER A 16 -10.03 4.42 -11.81
CA SER A 16 -8.77 4.25 -11.10
C SER A 16 -8.93 4.70 -9.67
N PHE A 17 -8.97 3.77 -8.76
CA PHE A 17 -9.24 4.01 -7.36
C PHE A 17 -8.03 3.60 -6.52
N PHE A 18 -7.57 4.52 -5.67
CA PHE A 18 -6.45 4.26 -4.78
C PHE A 18 -6.95 3.99 -3.37
N LEU A 19 -6.55 2.88 -2.81
CA LEU A 19 -6.73 2.59 -1.40
C LEU A 19 -5.42 2.88 -0.68
N LEU A 20 -5.46 3.75 0.33
CA LEU A 20 -4.31 4.06 1.17
C LEU A 20 -4.44 3.30 2.48
N ILE A 21 -3.40 2.57 2.84
CA ILE A 21 -3.32 1.84 4.09
C ILE A 21 -2.16 2.37 4.91
N LYS A 22 -2.43 2.64 6.19
CA LYS A 22 -1.41 2.97 7.19
C LYS A 22 -1.29 1.80 8.14
N PRO A 23 -0.32 0.90 7.95
CA PRO A 23 -0.18 -0.25 8.84
C PRO A 23 0.13 0.19 10.26
N GLU A 24 -0.60 -0.36 11.23
CA GLU A 24 -0.27 -0.19 12.63
C GLU A 24 0.80 -1.22 13.03
N ASP A 25 1.62 -0.90 14.04
CA ASP A 25 2.74 -1.77 14.42
C ASP A 25 2.30 -3.20 14.77
N ASN A 26 1.10 -3.37 15.30
CA ASN A 26 0.60 -4.69 15.67
C ASN A 26 0.37 -5.63 14.45
N ILE A 27 0.22 -5.08 13.25
CA ILE A 27 0.03 -5.91 12.06
C ILE A 27 1.28 -6.75 11.75
N TYR A 28 2.45 -6.28 12.16
CA TYR A 28 3.70 -6.99 11.92
C TYR A 28 3.95 -8.12 12.90
N SER A 29 3.44 -8.01 14.11
CA SER A 29 3.71 -8.93 15.21
C SER A 29 2.56 -9.87 15.54
N ASN A 30 1.33 -9.55 15.13
CA ASN A 30 0.14 -10.32 15.47
C ASN A 30 -0.40 -11.03 14.23
N THR A 31 -0.25 -12.35 14.21
CA THR A 31 -0.66 -13.18 13.07
C THR A 31 -2.16 -13.07 12.78
N SER A 32 -3.00 -13.02 13.81
CA SER A 32 -4.45 -12.88 13.64
C SER A 32 -4.81 -11.57 12.93
N ILE A 33 -4.20 -10.46 13.35
CA ILE A 33 -4.45 -9.15 12.74
C ILE A 33 -3.97 -9.16 11.29
N ARG A 34 -2.79 -9.70 11.03
CA ARG A 34 -2.24 -9.81 9.68
C ARG A 34 -3.12 -10.67 8.77
N ASN A 35 -3.60 -11.79 9.27
CA ASN A 35 -4.49 -12.66 8.50
C ASN A 35 -5.81 -11.99 8.18
N SER A 36 -6.39 -11.26 9.13
CA SER A 36 -7.61 -10.50 8.90
C SER A 36 -7.41 -9.43 7.83
N PHE A 37 -6.27 -8.75 7.85
CA PHE A 37 -5.92 -7.77 6.82
C PHE A 37 -5.89 -8.42 5.43
N PHE A 38 -5.23 -9.58 5.30
CA PHE A 38 -5.14 -10.26 4.01
C PHE A 38 -6.49 -10.80 3.54
N GLU A 39 -7.35 -11.23 4.45
CA GLU A 39 -8.71 -11.64 4.10
C GLU A 39 -9.52 -10.48 3.52
N GLU A 40 -9.44 -9.31 4.15
CA GLU A 40 -10.11 -8.10 3.66
C GLU A 40 -9.55 -7.66 2.32
N LEU A 41 -8.24 -7.70 2.17
CA LEU A 41 -7.57 -7.34 0.92
C LEU A 41 -7.99 -8.28 -0.21
N GLU A 42 -8.10 -9.57 0.05
CA GLU A 42 -8.58 -10.56 -0.91
C GLU A 42 -9.97 -10.20 -1.44
N ILE A 43 -10.86 -9.78 -0.55
CA ILE A 43 -12.21 -9.36 -0.93
C ILE A 43 -12.14 -8.13 -1.85
N LEU A 44 -11.33 -7.14 -1.49
CA LEU A 44 -11.19 -5.93 -2.29
C LEU A 44 -10.60 -6.21 -3.68
N VAL A 45 -9.62 -7.10 -3.76
CA VAL A 45 -9.02 -7.51 -5.03
C VAL A 45 -10.06 -8.19 -5.92
N LYS A 46 -10.87 -9.07 -5.36
CA LYS A 46 -11.95 -9.73 -6.10
C LYS A 46 -13.01 -8.73 -6.57
N LEU A 47 -13.21 -7.65 -5.85
CA LEU A 47 -14.14 -6.58 -6.23
C LEU A 47 -13.55 -5.61 -7.25
N GLY A 48 -12.28 -5.73 -7.60
CA GLY A 48 -11.66 -4.93 -8.65
C GLY A 48 -10.62 -3.91 -8.20
N LEU A 49 -10.12 -4.00 -6.96
CA LEU A 49 -9.05 -3.11 -6.50
C LEU A 49 -7.82 -3.26 -7.39
N LYS A 50 -7.33 -2.15 -7.93
CA LYS A 50 -6.18 -2.12 -8.85
C LYS A 50 -5.00 -1.34 -8.33
N ASN A 51 -5.23 -0.38 -7.44
CA ASN A 51 -4.20 0.54 -6.95
C ASN A 51 -4.20 0.55 -5.43
N LEU A 52 -3.03 0.30 -4.85
CA LEU A 52 -2.87 0.22 -3.40
C LEU A 52 -1.62 1.01 -2.99
N GLU A 53 -1.78 1.92 -2.03
CA GLU A 53 -0.68 2.64 -1.41
C GLU A 53 -0.51 2.17 0.02
N ILE A 54 0.72 1.86 0.40
CA ILE A 54 1.06 1.48 1.76
C ILE A 54 1.95 2.57 2.34
N SER A 55 1.51 3.23 3.41
CA SER A 55 2.35 4.21 4.08
C SER A 55 3.63 3.57 4.60
N TRP A 56 4.76 4.21 4.30
CA TRP A 56 6.04 3.75 4.82
C TRP A 56 6.06 3.87 6.35
N SER A 57 6.65 2.89 6.98
CA SER A 57 6.85 2.83 8.42
C SER A 57 8.31 2.49 8.70
N ASN A 58 8.85 3.04 9.78
CA ASN A 58 10.21 2.72 10.22
C ASN A 58 10.29 1.37 10.95
N ASN A 59 9.24 0.58 10.92
CA ASN A 59 9.25 -0.77 11.49
C ASN A 59 10.10 -1.69 10.61
N GLU A 60 10.98 -2.46 11.23
CA GLU A 60 11.88 -3.37 10.51
C GLU A 60 11.16 -4.42 9.68
N ASN A 61 9.91 -4.70 9.99
CA ASN A 61 9.10 -5.70 9.27
C ASN A 61 8.26 -5.11 8.13
N TRP A 62 8.38 -3.81 7.88
CA TRP A 62 7.61 -3.16 6.81
C TRP A 62 7.93 -3.76 5.43
N LEU A 63 9.22 -3.98 5.15
CA LEU A 63 9.67 -4.56 3.88
C LEU A 63 9.04 -5.94 3.65
N ASP A 64 9.09 -6.81 4.64
CA ASP A 64 8.55 -8.15 4.54
C ASP A 64 7.03 -8.13 4.33
N PHE A 65 6.34 -7.26 5.05
CA PHE A 65 4.89 -7.13 4.95
C PHE A 65 4.48 -6.68 3.55
N VAL A 66 5.12 -5.64 3.02
CA VAL A 66 4.79 -5.12 1.69
C VAL A 66 5.22 -6.10 0.59
N SER A 67 6.35 -6.79 0.78
CA SER A 67 6.79 -7.84 -0.14
C SER A 67 5.76 -8.96 -0.24
N ASP A 68 5.16 -9.37 0.87
CA ASP A 68 4.12 -10.39 0.88
C ASP A 68 2.90 -9.96 0.08
N ILE A 69 2.51 -8.68 0.19
CA ILE A 69 1.41 -8.14 -0.60
C ILE A 69 1.74 -8.23 -2.09
N LYS A 70 2.94 -7.82 -2.47
CA LYS A 70 3.38 -7.82 -3.86
C LYS A 70 3.42 -9.23 -4.44
N ILE A 71 3.91 -10.18 -3.68
CA ILE A 71 3.99 -11.59 -4.10
C ILE A 71 2.59 -12.18 -4.29
N LYS A 72 1.68 -11.89 -3.38
CA LYS A 72 0.32 -12.41 -3.43
C LYS A 72 -0.52 -11.79 -4.55
N TYR A 73 -0.31 -10.51 -4.83
CA TYR A 73 -1.10 -9.74 -5.79
C TYR A 73 -0.19 -8.99 -6.78
N PRO A 74 0.55 -9.73 -7.63
CA PRO A 74 1.54 -9.08 -8.51
C PRO A 74 0.95 -8.16 -9.56
N LYS A 75 -0.35 -8.22 -9.80
CA LYS A 75 -1.02 -7.36 -10.79
C LYS A 75 -1.50 -6.04 -10.23
N ILE A 76 -1.52 -5.89 -8.91
CA ILE A 76 -1.90 -4.62 -8.27
C ILE A 76 -0.81 -3.59 -8.53
N ASN A 77 -1.22 -2.37 -8.86
CA ASN A 77 -0.33 -1.23 -8.93
C ASN A 77 -0.03 -0.79 -7.49
N LEU A 78 1.10 -1.22 -6.98
CA LEU A 78 1.47 -1.05 -5.58
C LEU A 78 2.49 0.06 -5.42
N GLY A 79 2.21 0.98 -4.52
CA GLY A 79 3.10 2.09 -4.22
C GLY A 79 3.26 2.32 -2.73
N SER A 80 4.26 3.12 -2.39
CA SER A 80 4.48 3.56 -1.02
C SER A 80 4.05 5.01 -0.85
N ALA A 81 3.52 5.33 0.32
CA ALA A 81 3.13 6.68 0.69
C ALA A 81 3.95 7.13 1.89
N SER A 82 3.82 8.41 2.25
CA SER A 82 4.51 9.00 3.41
C SER A 82 6.03 8.90 3.34
N ILE A 83 6.59 9.06 2.15
CA ILE A 83 8.04 9.11 1.95
C ILE A 83 8.59 10.38 2.62
N VAL A 84 9.51 10.20 3.56
CA VAL A 84 10.01 11.30 4.40
C VAL A 84 11.53 11.37 4.48
N ASN A 85 12.25 10.31 4.07
CA ASN A 85 13.70 10.26 4.15
C ASN A 85 14.26 9.27 3.12
N LYS A 86 15.59 9.19 3.06
CA LYS A 86 16.28 8.30 2.12
C LYS A 86 16.00 6.83 2.36
N GLN A 87 15.85 6.43 3.63
CA GLN A 87 15.55 5.04 3.98
C GLN A 87 14.20 4.61 3.39
N SER A 88 13.18 5.47 3.44
CA SER A 88 11.87 5.15 2.87
C SER A 88 11.96 4.99 1.35
N ILE A 89 12.79 5.76 0.67
CA ILE A 89 13.02 5.62 -0.76
C ILE A 89 13.74 4.30 -1.07
N GLU A 90 14.80 4.01 -0.33
CA GLU A 90 15.58 2.78 -0.53
C GLU A 90 14.73 1.53 -0.31
N ASP A 91 13.89 1.52 0.73
CA ASP A 91 12.99 0.41 1.01
C ASP A 91 12.01 0.20 -0.13
N SER A 92 11.46 1.29 -0.67
CA SER A 92 10.52 1.24 -1.78
C SER A 92 11.18 0.69 -3.05
N LEU A 93 12.42 1.09 -3.31
CA LEU A 93 13.18 0.60 -4.46
C LEU A 93 13.54 -0.89 -4.32
N LYS A 94 13.89 -1.33 -3.12
CA LYS A 94 14.21 -2.75 -2.87
C LYS A 94 13.06 -3.69 -3.20
N ILE A 95 11.84 -3.28 -2.90
CA ILE A 95 10.65 -4.08 -3.18
C ILE A 95 10.26 -3.98 -4.66
N GLY A 96 10.72 -2.93 -5.35
CA GLY A 96 10.32 -2.68 -6.74
C GLY A 96 8.89 -2.20 -6.86
N LEU A 97 8.51 -1.25 -6.00
CA LEU A 97 7.18 -0.67 -6.05
C LEU A 97 6.98 0.17 -7.31
N ASN A 98 5.74 0.24 -7.77
CA ASN A 98 5.40 0.92 -9.01
C ASN A 98 5.49 2.44 -8.90
N PHE A 99 5.22 2.97 -7.70
CA PHE A 99 5.27 4.41 -7.44
C PHE A 99 5.51 4.69 -5.96
N SER A 100 5.88 5.94 -5.65
CA SER A 100 6.05 6.41 -4.28
C SER A 100 5.54 7.84 -4.16
N MET A 101 4.89 8.16 -3.05
CA MET A 101 4.32 9.47 -2.78
C MET A 101 5.00 10.11 -1.58
N MET A 102 5.52 11.31 -1.75
CA MET A 102 6.11 12.07 -0.66
C MET A 102 5.03 12.61 0.27
N LYS A 103 5.31 12.61 1.57
CA LYS A 103 4.42 13.20 2.57
C LYS A 103 4.32 14.72 2.36
N PHE A 104 5.45 15.36 2.02
CA PHE A 104 5.53 16.75 1.55
C PHE A 104 6.68 16.85 0.57
N TRP A 105 6.65 17.92 -0.24
CA TRP A 105 7.68 18.13 -1.25
C TRP A 105 9.05 18.33 -0.61
N ASP A 106 10.03 17.60 -1.09
CA ASP A 106 11.42 17.72 -0.71
C ASP A 106 12.27 17.51 -1.96
N GLU A 107 12.92 18.57 -2.42
CA GLU A 107 13.69 18.54 -3.64
C GLU A 107 14.87 17.58 -3.57
N ASP A 108 15.56 17.52 -2.44
CA ASP A 108 16.71 16.63 -2.25
C ASP A 108 16.27 15.18 -2.33
N LEU A 109 15.17 14.83 -1.68
CA LEU A 109 14.61 13.47 -1.76
C LEU A 109 14.15 13.13 -3.18
N PHE A 110 13.51 14.08 -3.86
CA PHE A 110 13.09 13.90 -5.24
C PHE A 110 14.29 13.60 -6.15
N ASN A 111 15.36 14.36 -6.00
CA ASN A 111 16.58 14.16 -6.78
C ASN A 111 17.27 12.83 -6.43
N TYR A 112 17.25 12.44 -5.17
CA TYR A 112 17.80 11.17 -4.73
C TYR A 112 17.05 9.98 -5.35
N ALA A 113 15.72 10.08 -5.48
CA ALA A 113 14.88 9.01 -6.02
C ALA A 113 15.02 8.84 -7.54
N LYS A 114 15.46 9.88 -8.24
CA LYS A 114 15.75 9.77 -9.65
C LYS A 114 16.91 8.81 -9.89
#